data_0dc4bebd3fd4703f48be8a083eea8f3f
#
_entry.id   0dc4bebd3fd4703f48be8a083eea8f3f
#
_cell.length_a   1.000
_cell.length_b   1.000
_cell.length_c   1.000
_cell.angle_alpha   90.00
_cell.angle_beta   90.00
_cell.angle_gamma   90.00
#
_symmetry.space_group_name_H-M   'P 1'
#
loop_
_entity.id
_entity.type
_entity.pdbx_description
1 polymer ?
#
loop_
_entity_poly.entity_id
_entity_poly.type
_entity_poly.pdbx_seq_one_letter_code
_entity_poly.pdbx_strand_id
1 'polypeptide(L)'
;KAVFFDRDGVLNVDVDYLYRIEDLQWVEGAREALAYLSELGYKIFVVTNQSGVARGYYTVEDMNKLHAHMASELEQAGAKVEKFYYCPHHKEGKVSEFAIECECRKPKPGMILQAFAENDLDKEACFLIGDSKRDVEAAEAAGIKGYLFKEGSLLEFVKKIIEG
;
A
#
# COMPACT_ATOMS: atom_id res chain seq x y z
N LYS A 1 12.16 8.46 8.45
CA LYS A 1 10.75 8.81 8.17
C LYS A 1 10.22 7.99 7.01
N ALA A 2 8.96 7.61 7.07
CA ALA A 2 8.36 6.73 6.07
C ALA A 2 6.90 7.07 5.82
N VAL A 3 6.44 6.75 4.60
CA VAL A 3 5.04 6.85 4.23
C VAL A 3 4.57 5.47 3.79
N PHE A 4 3.44 5.06 4.34
CA PHE A 4 2.79 3.80 4.00
C PHE A 4 1.60 4.09 3.09
N PHE A 5 1.51 3.39 1.98
CA PHE A 5 0.42 3.56 1.02
C PHE A 5 -0.39 2.29 0.88
N ASP A 6 -1.71 2.42 0.86
CA ASP A 6 -2.56 1.38 0.34
C ASP A 6 -2.33 1.34 -1.18
N ARG A 7 -2.55 0.19 -1.80
CA ARG A 7 -2.37 0.05 -3.26
C ARG A 7 -3.64 0.45 -4.00
N ASP A 8 -4.67 -0.39 -3.88
CA ASP A 8 -5.92 -0.20 -4.65
C ASP A 8 -6.69 1.00 -4.14
N GLY A 9 -7.02 1.92 -5.03
CA GLY A 9 -7.74 3.15 -4.70
C GLY A 9 -6.83 4.31 -4.30
N VAL A 10 -5.54 4.09 -4.15
CA VAL A 10 -4.57 5.13 -3.79
C VAL A 10 -3.47 5.23 -4.85
N LEU A 11 -2.75 4.15 -5.11
CA LEU A 11 -1.70 4.12 -6.13
C LEU A 11 -2.27 3.79 -7.50
N ASN A 12 -3.13 2.79 -7.56
CA ASN A 12 -3.81 2.41 -8.80
C ASN A 12 -5.32 2.48 -8.64
N VAL A 13 -5.99 2.72 -9.75
CA VAL A 13 -7.45 2.70 -9.79
C VAL A 13 -7.91 1.31 -9.37
N ASP A 14 -8.87 1.24 -8.45
CA ASP A 14 -9.41 -0.03 -7.99
C ASP A 14 -10.37 -0.60 -9.04
N VAL A 15 -9.99 -1.74 -9.63
CA VAL A 15 -10.80 -2.43 -10.64
C VAL A 15 -11.28 -3.78 -10.14
N ASP A 16 -11.38 -3.95 -8.84
CA ASP A 16 -11.74 -5.19 -8.15
C ASP A 16 -10.77 -6.32 -8.50
N TYR A 17 -9.87 -6.60 -7.58
CA TYR A 17 -8.88 -7.69 -7.69
C TYR A 17 -7.90 -7.53 -8.85
N LEU A 18 -7.29 -6.34 -8.96
CA LEU A 18 -6.25 -6.07 -9.97
C LEU A 18 -5.06 -7.01 -9.77
N TYR A 19 -4.68 -7.74 -10.82
CA TYR A 19 -3.48 -8.58 -10.82
C TYR A 19 -2.73 -8.60 -12.16
N ARG A 20 -3.36 -8.14 -13.22
CA ARG A 20 -2.77 -8.15 -14.56
C ARG A 20 -2.13 -6.81 -14.86
N ILE A 21 -0.91 -6.85 -15.40
CA ILE A 21 -0.16 -5.63 -15.74
C ILE A 21 -0.93 -4.76 -16.73
N GLU A 22 -1.56 -5.39 -17.74
CA GLU A 22 -2.31 -4.66 -18.76
C GLU A 22 -3.55 -3.93 -18.24
N ASP A 23 -4.02 -4.28 -17.06
CA ASP A 23 -5.19 -3.64 -16.44
C ASP A 23 -4.80 -2.53 -15.45
N LEU A 24 -3.51 -2.31 -15.26
CA LEU A 24 -3.01 -1.29 -14.33
C LEU A 24 -3.30 0.12 -14.85
N GLN A 25 -3.96 0.91 -14.01
CA GLN A 25 -4.14 2.33 -14.24
C GLN A 25 -3.70 3.07 -12.99
N TRP A 26 -2.70 3.93 -13.13
CA TRP A 26 -2.25 4.74 -12.00
C TRP A 26 -3.30 5.78 -11.63
N VAL A 27 -3.45 6.02 -10.34
CA VAL A 27 -4.23 7.16 -9.85
C VAL A 27 -3.49 8.43 -10.28
N GLU A 28 -4.24 9.49 -10.59
CA GLU A 28 -3.66 10.77 -10.99
C GLU A 28 -2.64 11.25 -9.95
N GLY A 29 -1.44 11.55 -10.41
CA GLY A 29 -0.39 12.07 -9.55
C GLY A 29 0.29 11.04 -8.65
N ALA A 30 -0.04 9.74 -8.77
CA ALA A 30 0.53 8.72 -7.88
C ALA A 30 2.04 8.60 -8.04
N ARG A 31 2.53 8.43 -9.26
CA ARG A 31 3.98 8.29 -9.50
C ARG A 31 4.72 9.54 -9.08
N GLU A 32 4.16 10.68 -9.39
CA GLU A 32 4.72 12.00 -9.04
C GLU A 32 4.75 12.20 -7.51
N ALA A 33 3.71 11.75 -6.81
CA ALA A 33 3.66 11.84 -5.35
C ALA A 33 4.77 11.03 -4.69
N LEU A 34 4.99 9.82 -5.17
CA LEU A 34 6.02 8.95 -4.61
C LEU A 34 7.42 9.47 -4.94
N ALA A 35 7.62 10.02 -6.14
CA ALA A 35 8.88 10.67 -6.52
C ALA A 35 9.16 11.87 -5.62
N TYR A 36 8.14 12.69 -5.38
CA TYR A 36 8.24 13.86 -4.50
C TYR A 36 8.69 13.46 -3.08
N LEU A 37 8.07 12.42 -2.52
CA LEU A 37 8.42 11.93 -1.19
C LEU A 37 9.82 11.31 -1.15
N SER A 38 10.20 10.57 -2.19
CA SER A 38 11.53 9.98 -2.29
C SER A 38 12.61 11.07 -2.31
N GLU A 39 12.37 12.15 -3.04
CA GLU A 39 13.29 13.28 -3.08
C GLU A 39 13.44 13.94 -1.71
N LEU A 40 12.38 13.96 -0.92
CA LEU A 40 12.41 14.51 0.45
C LEU A 40 13.00 13.55 1.48
N GLY A 41 13.43 12.36 1.06
CA GLY A 41 14.08 11.40 1.94
C GLY A 41 13.15 10.46 2.68
N TYR A 42 11.86 10.41 2.33
CA TYR A 42 10.94 9.44 2.91
C TYR A 42 11.15 8.05 2.31
N LYS A 43 11.17 7.04 3.17
CA LYS A 43 11.08 5.66 2.72
C LYS A 43 9.63 5.37 2.39
N ILE A 44 9.38 4.61 1.34
CA ILE A 44 8.03 4.31 0.89
C ILE A 44 7.75 2.82 1.00
N PHE A 45 6.64 2.49 1.65
CA PHE A 45 6.16 1.12 1.80
C PHE A 45 4.72 1.04 1.29
N VAL A 46 4.38 -0.09 0.69
CA VAL A 46 2.99 -0.38 0.32
C VAL A 46 2.47 -1.45 1.28
N VAL A 47 1.27 -1.25 1.83
CA VAL A 47 0.61 -2.19 2.73
C VAL A 47 -0.80 -2.45 2.17
N THR A 48 -1.01 -3.63 1.62
CA THR A 48 -2.21 -3.92 0.85
C THR A 48 -2.88 -5.23 1.22
N ASN A 49 -4.21 -5.19 1.40
CA ASN A 49 -5.00 -6.41 1.53
C ASN A 49 -5.19 -7.00 0.12
N GLN A 50 -4.84 -8.27 -0.05
CA GLN A 50 -4.93 -8.96 -1.33
C GLN A 50 -5.70 -10.27 -1.17
N SER A 51 -6.95 -10.18 -0.74
CA SER A 51 -7.80 -11.35 -0.51
C SER A 51 -8.14 -12.13 -1.78
N GLY A 52 -7.89 -11.57 -2.96
CA GLY A 52 -8.04 -12.29 -4.22
C GLY A 52 -7.22 -13.56 -4.28
N VAL A 53 -6.08 -13.60 -3.59
CA VAL A 53 -5.25 -14.80 -3.47
C VAL A 53 -6.03 -15.90 -2.75
N ALA A 54 -6.60 -15.59 -1.58
CA ALA A 54 -7.39 -16.55 -0.81
C ALA A 54 -8.65 -16.99 -1.55
N ARG A 55 -9.22 -16.09 -2.35
CA ARG A 55 -10.43 -16.38 -3.13
C ARG A 55 -10.16 -17.18 -4.41
N GLY A 56 -8.88 -17.37 -4.75
CA GLY A 56 -8.50 -18.13 -5.94
C GLY A 56 -8.59 -17.36 -7.25
N TYR A 57 -8.68 -16.03 -7.20
CA TYR A 57 -8.78 -15.18 -8.39
C TYR A 57 -7.44 -14.99 -9.08
N TYR A 58 -6.35 -15.04 -8.32
CA TYR A 58 -4.98 -14.95 -8.83
C TYR A 58 -4.02 -15.52 -7.77
N THR A 59 -2.79 -15.75 -8.17
CA THR A 59 -1.78 -16.32 -7.28
C THR A 59 -0.87 -15.25 -6.69
N VAL A 60 -0.10 -15.62 -5.66
CA VAL A 60 0.94 -14.74 -5.11
C VAL A 60 1.95 -14.39 -6.21
N GLU A 61 2.27 -15.34 -7.09
CA GLU A 61 3.18 -15.08 -8.22
C GLU A 61 2.64 -14.00 -9.16
N ASP A 62 1.34 -14.07 -9.49
CA ASP A 62 0.68 -13.07 -10.32
C ASP A 62 0.77 -11.69 -9.68
N MET A 63 0.46 -11.63 -8.39
CA MET A 63 0.53 -10.39 -7.61
C MET A 63 1.95 -9.84 -7.59
N ASN A 64 2.95 -10.68 -7.37
CA ASN A 64 4.35 -10.26 -7.32
C ASN A 64 4.83 -9.72 -8.66
N LYS A 65 4.36 -10.28 -9.77
CA LYS A 65 4.68 -9.76 -11.11
C LYS A 65 4.14 -8.35 -11.29
N LEU A 66 2.92 -8.11 -10.85
CA LEU A 66 2.32 -6.76 -10.88
C LEU A 66 3.13 -5.80 -10.01
N HIS A 67 3.46 -6.20 -8.79
CA HIS A 67 4.23 -5.35 -7.87
C HIS A 67 5.62 -5.02 -8.44
N ALA A 68 6.28 -5.99 -9.07
CA ALA A 68 7.58 -5.76 -9.70
C ALA A 68 7.46 -4.76 -10.85
N HIS A 69 6.39 -4.87 -11.65
CA HIS A 69 6.13 -3.93 -12.73
C HIS A 69 5.87 -2.52 -12.20
N MET A 70 5.05 -2.41 -11.14
CA MET A 70 4.77 -1.13 -10.51
C MET A 70 6.04 -0.49 -9.96
N ALA A 71 6.87 -1.29 -9.29
CA ALA A 71 8.14 -0.81 -8.74
C ALA A 71 9.06 -0.29 -9.85
N SER A 72 9.10 -0.97 -11.00
CA SER A 72 9.89 -0.55 -12.15
C SER A 72 9.41 0.78 -12.73
N GLU A 73 8.10 0.94 -12.90
CA GLU A 73 7.56 2.21 -13.40
C GLU A 73 7.80 3.36 -12.41
N LEU A 74 7.69 3.07 -11.12
CA LEU A 74 7.97 4.07 -10.08
C LEU A 74 9.44 4.48 -10.10
N GLU A 75 10.34 3.52 -10.25
CA GLU A 75 11.78 3.80 -10.34
C GLU A 75 12.09 4.71 -11.53
N GLN A 76 11.45 4.46 -12.67
CA GLN A 76 11.58 5.32 -13.86
C GLN A 76 11.09 6.74 -13.60
N ALA A 77 10.14 6.89 -12.69
CA ALA A 77 9.59 8.20 -12.30
C ALA A 77 10.39 8.87 -11.17
N GLY A 78 11.43 8.23 -10.68
CA GLY A 78 12.26 8.78 -9.59
C GLY A 78 11.83 8.39 -8.20
N ALA A 79 11.00 7.36 -8.06
CA ALA A 79 10.51 6.88 -6.77
C ALA A 79 11.03 5.48 -6.47
N LYS A 80 11.36 5.24 -5.20
CA LYS A 80 11.77 3.91 -4.76
C LYS A 80 10.82 3.40 -3.69
N VAL A 81 10.20 2.26 -3.95
CA VAL A 81 9.41 1.54 -2.94
C VAL A 81 10.32 0.54 -2.25
N GLU A 82 10.44 0.65 -0.94
CA GLU A 82 11.29 -0.24 -0.17
C GLU A 82 10.75 -1.67 -0.16
N LYS A 83 9.45 -1.81 0.04
CA LYS A 83 8.81 -3.13 0.05
C LYS A 83 7.31 -3.00 -0.12
N PHE A 84 6.73 -4.01 -0.78
CA PHE A 84 5.28 -4.22 -0.84
C PHE A 84 4.94 -5.29 0.20
N TYR A 85 4.27 -4.87 1.28
CA TYR A 85 3.71 -5.80 2.25
C TYR A 85 2.28 -6.12 1.83
N TYR A 86 1.93 -7.38 1.82
CA TYR A 86 0.60 -7.80 1.40
C TYR A 86 0.01 -8.80 2.39
N CYS A 87 -1.31 -8.83 2.46
CA CYS A 87 -2.03 -9.86 3.21
C CYS A 87 -2.88 -10.66 2.23
N PRO A 88 -2.53 -11.93 1.99
CA PRO A 88 -3.26 -12.76 1.03
C PRO A 88 -4.45 -13.49 1.67
N HIS A 89 -4.67 -13.32 2.97
CA HIS A 89 -5.60 -14.13 3.75
C HIS A 89 -7.03 -13.59 3.73
N HIS A 90 -7.97 -14.51 3.79
CA HIS A 90 -9.38 -14.21 4.07
C HIS A 90 -10.05 -15.48 4.57
N LYS A 91 -10.70 -15.42 5.74
CA LYS A 91 -11.31 -16.60 6.37
C LYS A 91 -12.35 -17.29 5.50
N GLU A 92 -12.97 -16.56 4.57
CA GLU A 92 -13.97 -17.10 3.65
C GLU A 92 -13.38 -17.49 2.29
N GLY A 93 -12.06 -17.53 2.18
CA GLY A 93 -11.37 -17.88 0.94
C GLY A 93 -11.58 -19.34 0.54
N LYS A 94 -11.33 -19.60 -0.76
CA LYS A 94 -11.45 -20.95 -1.34
C LYS A 94 -10.14 -21.72 -1.37
N VAL A 95 -9.00 -21.00 -1.29
CA VAL A 95 -7.68 -21.62 -1.26
C VAL A 95 -7.32 -21.90 0.18
N SER A 96 -7.31 -23.15 0.57
CA SER A 96 -7.18 -23.55 1.98
C SER A 96 -5.96 -22.97 2.67
N GLU A 97 -4.84 -22.87 1.99
CA GLU A 97 -3.59 -22.31 2.52
C GLU A 97 -3.77 -20.87 3.01
N PHE A 98 -4.62 -20.10 2.33
CA PHE A 98 -4.82 -18.69 2.62
C PHE A 98 -6.19 -18.38 3.26
N ALA A 99 -7.02 -19.40 3.42
CA ALA A 99 -8.36 -19.26 4.01
C ALA A 99 -8.30 -19.30 5.53
N ILE A 100 -7.57 -18.39 6.12
CA ILE A 100 -7.30 -18.31 7.55
C ILE A 100 -7.49 -16.90 8.07
N GLU A 101 -7.65 -16.79 9.38
CA GLU A 101 -7.57 -15.49 10.07
C GLU A 101 -6.10 -15.18 10.31
N CYS A 102 -5.76 -13.90 10.35
CA CYS A 102 -4.38 -13.45 10.50
C CYS A 102 -4.31 -12.11 11.22
N GLU A 103 -3.11 -11.68 11.54
CA GLU A 103 -2.87 -10.37 12.14
C GLU A 103 -2.47 -9.30 11.11
N CYS A 104 -2.29 -9.70 9.84
CA CYS A 104 -1.83 -8.77 8.80
C CYS A 104 -2.95 -8.06 8.05
N ARG A 105 -4.18 -8.61 8.04
CA ARG A 105 -5.29 -7.99 7.28
C ARG A 105 -5.78 -6.72 7.96
N LYS A 106 -5.73 -5.58 7.23
CA LYS A 106 -6.28 -4.31 7.73
C LYS A 106 -7.76 -4.48 8.03
N PRO A 107 -8.28 -4.00 9.14
CA PRO A 107 -7.72 -2.94 10.00
C PRO A 107 -6.68 -3.37 11.03
N LYS A 108 -6.22 -4.60 11.02
CA LYS A 108 -5.14 -5.01 11.91
C LYS A 108 -3.81 -4.43 11.44
N PRO A 109 -2.89 -4.10 12.36
CA PRO A 109 -1.66 -3.36 12.02
C PRO A 109 -0.47 -4.24 11.66
N GLY A 110 -0.68 -5.55 11.46
CA GLY A 110 0.44 -6.49 11.31
C GLY A 110 1.47 -6.13 10.25
N MET A 111 1.02 -5.67 9.07
CA MET A 111 1.94 -5.30 7.99
C MET A 111 2.79 -4.09 8.37
N ILE A 112 2.18 -3.08 9.00
CA ILE A 112 2.90 -1.87 9.42
C ILE A 112 3.88 -2.21 10.53
N LEU A 113 3.48 -3.03 11.49
CA LEU A 113 4.34 -3.46 12.59
C LEU A 113 5.53 -4.27 12.07
N GLN A 114 5.32 -5.08 11.03
CA GLN A 114 6.39 -5.83 10.40
C GLN A 114 7.43 -4.88 9.78
N ALA A 115 6.96 -3.82 9.13
CA ALA A 115 7.87 -2.82 8.56
C ALA A 115 8.71 -2.14 9.64
N PHE A 116 8.10 -1.83 10.79
CA PHE A 116 8.85 -1.26 11.92
C PHE A 116 9.86 -2.25 12.49
N ALA A 117 9.54 -3.54 12.50
CA ALA A 117 10.45 -4.57 12.99
C ALA A 117 11.64 -4.78 12.05
N GLU A 118 11.44 -4.59 10.76
CA GLU A 118 12.47 -4.83 9.74
C GLU A 118 13.29 -3.60 9.38
N ASN A 119 12.83 -2.42 9.79
CA ASN A 119 13.47 -1.15 9.43
C ASN A 119 13.57 -0.23 10.64
N ASP A 120 14.62 0.59 10.66
CA ASP A 120 14.78 1.60 11.70
C ASP A 120 13.99 2.85 11.30
N LEU A 121 12.77 2.96 11.81
CA LEU A 121 11.85 4.04 11.48
C LEU A 121 11.41 4.80 12.74
N ASP A 122 11.28 6.11 12.59
CA ASP A 122 10.74 6.97 13.64
C ASP A 122 9.23 7.09 13.46
N LYS A 123 8.45 6.51 14.36
CA LYS A 123 6.99 6.51 14.28
C LYS A 123 6.40 7.91 14.17
N GLU A 124 6.97 8.88 14.87
CA GLU A 124 6.47 10.25 14.84
C GLU A 124 6.64 10.91 13.47
N ALA A 125 7.58 10.41 12.67
CA ALA A 125 7.84 10.91 11.33
C ALA A 125 7.27 9.99 10.25
N CYS A 126 6.30 9.14 10.61
CA CYS A 126 5.65 8.21 9.68
C CYS A 126 4.16 8.47 9.62
N PHE A 127 3.56 8.22 8.46
CA PHE A 127 2.11 8.27 8.29
C PHE A 127 1.67 7.32 7.19
N LEU A 128 0.36 7.09 7.12
CA LEU A 128 -0.24 6.22 6.12
C LEU A 128 -1.28 6.98 5.32
N ILE A 129 -1.37 6.69 4.04
CA ILE A 129 -2.44 7.18 3.16
C ILE A 129 -3.20 5.97 2.63
N GLY A 130 -4.50 5.94 2.88
CA GLY A 130 -5.39 4.90 2.42
C GLY A 130 -6.71 5.47 1.92
N ASP A 131 -7.56 4.63 1.33
CA ASP A 131 -8.85 5.06 0.78
C ASP A 131 -10.04 4.60 1.60
N SER A 132 -9.82 3.87 2.69
CA SER A 132 -10.90 3.36 3.52
C SER A 132 -10.60 3.54 5.00
N LYS A 133 -11.68 3.44 5.79
CA LYS A 133 -11.59 3.55 7.25
C LYS A 133 -10.64 2.49 7.84
N ARG A 134 -10.63 1.29 7.30
CA ARG A 134 -9.77 0.21 7.81
C ARG A 134 -8.27 0.53 7.66
N ASP A 135 -7.91 1.33 6.66
CA ASP A 135 -6.52 1.77 6.48
C ASP A 135 -6.12 2.71 7.61
N VAL A 136 -6.98 3.67 7.92
CA VAL A 136 -6.75 4.64 8.99
C VAL A 136 -6.70 3.93 10.35
N GLU A 137 -7.60 2.98 10.57
CA GLU A 137 -7.64 2.19 11.80
C GLU A 137 -6.35 1.37 11.98
N ALA A 138 -5.84 0.77 10.89
CA ALA A 138 -4.59 0.02 10.94
C ALA A 138 -3.40 0.93 11.31
N ALA A 139 -3.38 2.14 10.74
CA ALA A 139 -2.35 3.13 11.04
C ALA A 139 -2.39 3.52 12.53
N GLU A 140 -3.56 3.85 13.04
CA GLU A 140 -3.74 4.23 14.43
C GLU A 140 -3.35 3.09 15.38
N ALA A 141 -3.74 1.85 15.04
CA ALA A 141 -3.37 0.68 15.83
C ALA A 141 -1.85 0.46 15.85
N ALA A 142 -1.15 0.87 14.81
CA ALA A 142 0.31 0.79 14.74
C ALA A 142 1.01 1.99 15.38
N GLY A 143 0.25 2.99 15.83
CA GLY A 143 0.80 4.17 16.49
C GLY A 143 1.24 5.28 15.54
N ILE A 144 0.72 5.32 14.32
CA ILE A 144 1.01 6.36 13.34
C ILE A 144 -0.28 7.02 12.86
N LYS A 145 -0.14 8.18 12.22
CA LYS A 145 -1.30 8.90 11.70
C LYS A 145 -1.73 8.34 10.36
N GLY A 146 -3.03 8.20 10.15
CA GLY A 146 -3.61 7.79 8.88
C GLY A 146 -4.37 8.94 8.23
N TYR A 147 -4.25 9.06 6.92
CA TYR A 147 -4.98 10.05 6.10
C TYR A 147 -5.84 9.33 5.09
N LEU A 148 -7.04 9.84 4.89
CA LEU A 148 -8.02 9.25 3.99
C LEU A 148 -8.02 9.99 2.65
N PHE A 149 -7.60 9.30 1.60
CA PHE A 149 -7.59 9.83 0.23
C PHE A 149 -8.82 9.29 -0.52
N LYS A 150 -9.59 10.17 -1.13
CA LYS A 150 -10.81 9.77 -1.83
C LYS A 150 -10.73 9.97 -3.34
N GLU A 151 -10.30 11.14 -3.77
CA GLU A 151 -10.27 11.49 -5.18
C GLU A 151 -9.32 12.63 -5.46
N GLY A 152 -9.08 12.88 -6.75
CA GLY A 152 -8.20 13.95 -7.17
C GLY A 152 -6.77 13.50 -7.37
N SER A 153 -5.86 14.45 -7.34
CA SER A 153 -4.43 14.18 -7.51
C SER A 153 -3.79 13.74 -6.21
N LEU A 154 -3.17 12.56 -6.22
CA LEU A 154 -2.43 12.08 -5.05
C LEU A 154 -1.25 13.02 -4.74
N LEU A 155 -0.61 13.58 -5.76
CA LEU A 155 0.50 14.53 -5.56
C LEU A 155 0.03 15.74 -4.76
N GLU A 156 -1.11 16.34 -5.15
CA GLU A 156 -1.64 17.50 -4.44
C GLU A 156 -2.02 17.14 -3.00
N PHE A 157 -2.59 15.96 -2.80
CA PHE A 157 -2.95 15.46 -1.47
C PHE A 157 -1.72 15.32 -0.58
N VAL A 158 -0.67 14.69 -1.10
CA VAL A 158 0.59 14.50 -0.37
C VAL A 158 1.25 15.84 -0.05
N LYS A 159 1.29 16.76 -1.01
CA LYS A 159 1.86 18.09 -0.78
C LYS A 159 1.17 18.84 0.34
N LYS A 160 -0.16 18.74 0.43
CA LYS A 160 -0.91 19.37 1.52
C LYS A 160 -0.51 18.81 2.88
N ILE A 161 -0.28 17.51 2.96
CA ILE A 161 0.17 16.89 4.21
C ILE A 161 1.56 17.38 4.59
N ILE A 162 2.49 17.39 3.64
CA ILE A 162 3.89 17.74 3.89
C ILE A 162 4.07 19.24 4.15
N GLU A 163 3.42 20.08 3.38
CA GLU A 163 3.59 21.54 3.41
C GLU A 163 2.59 22.24 4.32
N GLY A 164 1.52 21.58 4.63
CA GLY A 164 0.46 22.10 5.49
C GLY A 164 0.76 21.88 6.94
#